data_1fc228389ac4b942c51d3f218e763e54
#
_entry.id   1fc228389ac4b942c51d3f218e763e54
#
_cell.length_a   1.000
_cell.length_b   1.000
_cell.length_c   1.000
_cell.angle_alpha   90.00
_cell.angle_beta   90.00
_cell.angle_gamma   90.00
#
_symmetry.space_group_name_H-M   'P 1'
#
loop_
_entity.id
_entity.type
_entity.pdbx_description
1 polymer ?
#
loop_
_entity_poly.entity_id
_entity_poly.type
_entity_poly.pdbx_seq_one_letter_code
_entity_poly.pdbx_strand_id
1 'polypeptide(L)'
;MISCSHTKNKCPFIADRRGSMKVAVLGYGTVGKGVYEMVRSAPGLECGPVLVLPHERTEPFMVTDIEDIVSDGSVDAVVEAMGGVEPAASFAEKALMSGKHFVTSNKAMVAEKGIELAALAREKGKAFLFSAACGGGVPILHNLSMAVKSDSITGIRGILNGTTNYILDAMQSDGMDFDEALAQAKALGYAEADPSADLSGMDSFRKILLACAVAYGRQPSSAKDVEGIYEFTAKDAQVINGRGGAVRLIASGGLNENGSVYAFVEPVIFFDGMEKSVRKNFNCVSYTGERAGLITLFGQGAGRYPTASAVLRDLTGITDGTLEMMPHGCVRTEERNLPQRRYLVRCDSDMASRFSATEEWHREADTVWIITDLVPAEEMHDKVRSIRKEGRNVFFASVE
;
A
#
# COMPACT_ATOMS: atom_id res chain seq x y z
N MET A 1 10.01 -20.62 -35.95
CA MET A 1 8.67 -21.02 -35.48
C MET A 1 8.85 -22.15 -34.48
N ILE A 2 8.80 -21.84 -33.18
CA ILE A 2 8.87 -22.84 -32.12
C ILE A 2 7.43 -22.99 -31.61
N SER A 3 6.82 -24.12 -31.91
CA SER A 3 5.50 -24.52 -31.46
C SER A 3 5.59 -24.89 -29.98
N CYS A 4 5.03 -24.03 -29.11
CA CYS A 4 4.92 -24.30 -27.68
C CYS A 4 3.65 -25.14 -27.44
N SER A 5 3.82 -26.46 -27.34
CA SER A 5 2.74 -27.35 -26.92
C SER A 5 2.44 -27.13 -25.43
N HIS A 6 1.22 -26.65 -25.12
CA HIS A 6 0.72 -26.53 -23.77
C HIS A 6 0.46 -27.92 -23.16
N THR A 7 1.49 -28.56 -22.67
CA THR A 7 1.33 -29.67 -21.74
C THR A 7 0.99 -29.10 -20.37
N LYS A 8 -0.20 -29.43 -19.86
CA LYS A 8 -0.64 -29.17 -18.49
C LYS A 8 0.26 -29.94 -17.50
N ASN A 9 1.44 -29.41 -17.22
CA ASN A 9 2.27 -29.93 -16.13
C ASN A 9 1.65 -29.47 -14.82
N LYS A 10 0.87 -30.35 -14.20
CA LYS A 10 0.48 -30.23 -12.80
C LYS A 10 1.78 -30.23 -11.98
N CYS A 11 1.98 -29.20 -11.18
CA CYS A 11 3.07 -29.15 -10.22
C CYS A 11 2.98 -30.36 -9.27
N PRO A 12 4.00 -31.25 -9.21
CA PRO A 12 3.89 -32.52 -8.49
C PRO A 12 3.91 -32.38 -6.95
N PHE A 13 4.08 -31.16 -6.42
CA PHE A 13 4.23 -30.91 -4.98
C PHE A 13 2.92 -30.64 -4.24
N ILE A 14 1.75 -30.65 -4.90
CA ILE A 14 0.46 -30.40 -4.26
C ILE A 14 -0.46 -31.63 -4.51
N ALA A 15 -0.07 -32.78 -3.99
CA ALA A 15 -0.92 -33.93 -3.91
C ALA A 15 -1.13 -34.31 -2.44
N ASP A 16 -2.41 -34.41 -2.09
CA ASP A 16 -2.92 -35.03 -0.86
C ASP A 16 -2.90 -34.17 0.44
N ARG A 17 -3.75 -33.12 0.46
CA ARG A 17 -4.20 -32.50 1.71
C ARG A 17 -5.71 -32.67 1.86
N ARG A 18 -6.15 -33.08 3.05
CA ARG A 18 -7.51 -33.31 3.51
C ARG A 18 -8.48 -32.23 3.04
N GLY A 19 -9.48 -32.59 2.23
CA GLY A 19 -10.62 -31.77 1.83
C GLY A 19 -10.27 -30.47 1.08
N SER A 20 -11.06 -30.07 0.10
CA SER A 20 -10.93 -28.74 -0.52
C SER A 20 -11.54 -27.68 0.39
N MET A 21 -10.84 -26.53 0.59
CA MET A 21 -11.37 -25.36 1.29
C MET A 21 -12.38 -24.65 0.37
N LYS A 22 -13.64 -24.54 0.78
CA LYS A 22 -14.68 -23.82 0.05
C LYS A 22 -14.63 -22.33 0.37
N VAL A 23 -14.45 -21.49 -0.66
CA VAL A 23 -14.18 -20.07 -0.55
C VAL A 23 -15.35 -19.27 -1.13
N ALA A 24 -16.03 -18.49 -0.30
CA ALA A 24 -16.98 -17.47 -0.74
C ALA A 24 -16.28 -16.13 -1.05
N VAL A 25 -16.83 -15.35 -1.98
CA VAL A 25 -16.25 -14.05 -2.36
C VAL A 25 -17.29 -12.94 -2.17
N LEU A 26 -16.91 -11.87 -1.47
CA LEU A 26 -17.74 -10.67 -1.31
C LEU A 26 -17.28 -9.61 -2.32
N GLY A 27 -18.15 -9.31 -3.29
CA GLY A 27 -17.88 -8.42 -4.41
C GLY A 27 -17.34 -9.14 -5.65
N TYR A 28 -17.88 -8.80 -6.82
CA TYR A 28 -17.52 -9.42 -8.12
C TYR A 28 -16.98 -8.39 -9.13
N GLY A 29 -16.28 -7.36 -8.61
CA GLY A 29 -15.55 -6.37 -9.40
C GLY A 29 -14.25 -6.96 -9.99
N THR A 30 -13.31 -6.10 -10.35
CA THR A 30 -12.04 -6.49 -10.97
C THR A 30 -11.26 -7.52 -10.14
N VAL A 31 -11.10 -7.28 -8.83
CA VAL A 31 -10.34 -8.17 -7.93
C VAL A 31 -11.14 -9.44 -7.65
N GLY A 32 -12.43 -9.33 -7.29
CA GLY A 32 -13.27 -10.48 -6.96
C GLY A 32 -13.39 -11.48 -8.10
N LYS A 33 -13.55 -11.01 -9.36
CA LYS A 33 -13.49 -11.87 -10.55
C LYS A 33 -12.15 -12.60 -10.68
N GLY A 34 -11.03 -11.88 -10.46
CA GLY A 34 -9.71 -12.47 -10.50
C GLY A 34 -9.53 -13.56 -9.44
N VAL A 35 -9.99 -13.30 -8.21
CA VAL A 35 -9.97 -14.29 -7.11
C VAL A 35 -10.78 -15.53 -7.48
N TYR A 36 -12.04 -15.34 -7.93
CA TYR A 36 -12.92 -16.45 -8.30
C TYR A 36 -12.31 -17.33 -9.39
N GLU A 37 -11.76 -16.72 -10.45
CA GLU A 37 -11.07 -17.44 -11.53
C GLU A 37 -9.87 -18.23 -11.04
N MET A 38 -9.04 -17.64 -10.18
CA MET A 38 -7.84 -18.28 -9.67
C MET A 38 -8.19 -19.40 -8.66
N VAL A 39 -9.16 -19.19 -7.76
CA VAL A 39 -9.67 -20.22 -6.83
C VAL A 39 -10.16 -21.43 -7.62
N ARG A 40 -10.93 -21.22 -8.69
CA ARG A 40 -11.47 -22.30 -9.55
C ARG A 40 -10.38 -23.20 -10.15
N SER A 41 -9.18 -22.67 -10.35
CA SER A 41 -8.05 -23.40 -10.95
C SER A 41 -7.02 -23.88 -9.92
N ALA A 42 -7.13 -23.44 -8.65
CA ALA A 42 -6.16 -23.74 -7.61
C ALA A 42 -6.44 -25.12 -6.96
N PRO A 43 -5.42 -25.98 -6.83
CA PRO A 43 -5.58 -27.25 -6.12
C PRO A 43 -5.94 -27.04 -4.65
N GLY A 44 -6.88 -27.82 -4.12
CA GLY A 44 -7.29 -27.77 -2.71
C GLY A 44 -8.20 -26.59 -2.36
N LEU A 45 -8.64 -25.80 -3.34
CA LEU A 45 -9.65 -24.75 -3.19
C LEU A 45 -10.89 -25.06 -4.02
N GLU A 46 -12.05 -24.65 -3.54
CA GLU A 46 -13.33 -24.79 -4.21
C GLU A 46 -14.08 -23.45 -4.20
N CYS A 47 -14.72 -23.10 -5.31
CA CYS A 47 -15.54 -21.88 -5.39
C CYS A 47 -16.85 -22.09 -4.61
N GLY A 48 -17.10 -21.22 -3.65
CA GLY A 48 -18.36 -21.04 -2.96
C GLY A 48 -19.22 -19.93 -3.61
N PRO A 49 -20.27 -19.48 -2.88
CA PRO A 49 -21.14 -18.40 -3.34
C PRO A 49 -20.38 -17.07 -3.45
N VAL A 50 -20.90 -16.19 -4.31
CA VAL A 50 -20.37 -14.83 -4.53
C VAL A 50 -21.45 -13.82 -4.16
N LEU A 51 -21.15 -12.93 -3.20
CA LEU A 51 -22.06 -11.85 -2.81
C LEU A 51 -21.94 -10.70 -3.81
N VAL A 52 -23.09 -10.30 -4.34
CA VAL A 52 -23.21 -9.17 -5.28
C VAL A 52 -24.42 -8.30 -4.92
N LEU A 53 -24.50 -7.10 -5.49
CA LEU A 53 -25.71 -6.28 -5.37
C LEU A 53 -26.88 -6.95 -6.10
N PRO A 54 -28.14 -6.73 -5.69
CA PRO A 54 -29.30 -7.41 -6.28
C PRO A 54 -29.41 -7.27 -7.80
N HIS A 55 -29.03 -6.09 -8.34
CA HIS A 55 -29.07 -5.82 -9.79
C HIS A 55 -27.88 -6.43 -10.56
N GLU A 56 -26.85 -6.92 -9.88
CA GLU A 56 -25.66 -7.56 -10.49
C GLU A 56 -25.81 -9.09 -10.54
N ARG A 57 -26.85 -9.66 -9.91
CA ARG A 57 -27.06 -11.11 -9.86
C ARG A 57 -27.44 -11.65 -11.22
N THR A 58 -26.50 -12.33 -11.88
CA THR A 58 -26.67 -12.91 -13.23
C THR A 58 -26.41 -14.42 -13.28
N GLU A 59 -25.77 -14.99 -12.24
CA GLU A 59 -25.35 -16.39 -12.22
C GLU A 59 -25.90 -17.12 -11.01
N PRO A 60 -26.13 -18.46 -11.10
CA PRO A 60 -26.69 -19.25 -10.00
C PRO A 60 -25.85 -19.28 -8.72
N PHE A 61 -24.52 -19.11 -8.83
CA PHE A 61 -23.62 -19.06 -7.68
C PHE A 61 -23.59 -17.68 -6.98
N MET A 62 -24.31 -16.69 -7.50
CA MET A 62 -24.40 -15.36 -6.92
C MET A 62 -25.54 -15.28 -5.91
N VAL A 63 -25.23 -14.69 -4.76
CA VAL A 63 -26.16 -14.39 -3.66
C VAL A 63 -26.20 -12.90 -3.38
N THR A 64 -27.25 -12.44 -2.73
CA THR A 64 -27.45 -10.99 -2.46
C THR A 64 -27.57 -10.70 -0.95
N ASP A 65 -27.56 -11.71 -0.13
CA ASP A 65 -27.55 -11.58 1.34
C ASP A 65 -26.32 -12.28 1.91
N ILE A 66 -25.64 -11.61 2.83
CA ILE A 66 -24.48 -12.17 3.55
C ILE A 66 -24.87 -13.40 4.38
N GLU A 67 -26.14 -13.47 4.83
CA GLU A 67 -26.64 -14.59 5.62
C GLU A 67 -26.60 -15.92 4.83
N ASP A 68 -26.75 -15.88 3.50
CA ASP A 68 -26.60 -17.06 2.63
C ASP A 68 -25.18 -17.65 2.68
N ILE A 69 -24.18 -16.81 3.02
CA ILE A 69 -22.78 -17.23 3.15
C ILE A 69 -22.44 -17.65 4.57
N VAL A 70 -22.81 -16.81 5.57
CA VAL A 70 -22.38 -17.06 6.95
C VAL A 70 -23.11 -18.23 7.58
N SER A 71 -24.34 -18.54 7.15
CA SER A 71 -25.11 -19.72 7.60
C SER A 71 -24.74 -21.02 6.87
N ASP A 72 -24.07 -20.96 5.70
CA ASP A 72 -23.63 -22.16 4.98
C ASP A 72 -22.44 -22.82 5.70
N GLY A 73 -22.70 -23.91 6.40
CA GLY A 73 -21.68 -24.70 7.12
C GLY A 73 -20.61 -25.32 6.20
N SER A 74 -20.82 -25.34 4.88
CA SER A 74 -19.84 -25.87 3.93
C SER A 74 -18.81 -24.81 3.49
N VAL A 75 -19.04 -23.52 3.75
CA VAL A 75 -18.08 -22.43 3.46
C VAL A 75 -17.05 -22.35 4.57
N ASP A 76 -15.77 -22.49 4.24
CA ASP A 76 -14.64 -22.46 5.18
C ASP A 76 -14.02 -21.08 5.31
N ALA A 77 -13.94 -20.33 4.19
CA ALA A 77 -13.30 -19.03 4.12
C ALA A 77 -14.12 -18.03 3.30
N VAL A 78 -14.03 -16.77 3.69
CA VAL A 78 -14.65 -15.63 3.00
C VAL A 78 -13.54 -14.69 2.53
N VAL A 79 -13.55 -14.34 1.24
CA VAL A 79 -12.68 -13.34 0.64
C VAL A 79 -13.47 -12.06 0.39
N GLU A 80 -13.01 -10.92 0.90
CA GLU A 80 -13.62 -9.63 0.69
C GLU A 80 -12.81 -8.81 -0.34
N ALA A 81 -13.51 -8.34 -1.38
CA ALA A 81 -13.00 -7.53 -2.48
C ALA A 81 -13.99 -6.42 -2.89
N MET A 82 -14.70 -5.83 -1.91
CA MET A 82 -15.73 -4.82 -2.16
C MET A 82 -15.19 -3.40 -2.07
N GLY A 83 -14.30 -3.14 -1.09
CA GLY A 83 -13.82 -1.79 -0.78
C GLY A 83 -14.75 -1.03 0.18
N GLY A 84 -14.26 0.12 0.67
CA GLY A 84 -14.93 0.88 1.74
C GLY A 84 -14.78 0.24 3.11
N VAL A 85 -15.13 0.95 4.17
CA VAL A 85 -15.05 0.41 5.54
C VAL A 85 -16.31 -0.39 5.85
N GLU A 86 -17.47 0.21 5.61
CA GLU A 86 -18.77 -0.47 5.73
C GLU A 86 -19.39 -0.70 4.33
N PRO A 87 -20.08 -1.83 4.10
CA PRO A 87 -20.43 -2.88 5.06
C PRO A 87 -19.33 -3.96 5.25
N ALA A 88 -18.14 -3.79 4.69
CA ALA A 88 -17.08 -4.80 4.68
C ALA A 88 -16.67 -5.24 6.10
N ALA A 89 -16.56 -4.29 7.05
CA ALA A 89 -16.21 -4.58 8.44
C ALA A 89 -17.30 -5.42 9.15
N SER A 90 -18.56 -5.02 8.98
CA SER A 90 -19.70 -5.79 9.54
C SER A 90 -19.78 -7.20 8.96
N PHE A 91 -19.45 -7.38 7.67
CA PHE A 91 -19.43 -8.70 7.05
C PHE A 91 -18.25 -9.55 7.52
N ALA A 92 -17.07 -8.91 7.74
CA ALA A 92 -15.92 -9.59 8.34
C ALA A 92 -16.24 -10.11 9.74
N GLU A 93 -16.87 -9.28 10.58
CA GLU A 93 -17.30 -9.65 11.91
C GLU A 93 -18.26 -10.84 11.87
N LYS A 94 -19.32 -10.79 11.04
CA LYS A 94 -20.28 -11.89 10.86
C LYS A 94 -19.60 -13.17 10.40
N ALA A 95 -18.70 -13.11 9.44
CA ALA A 95 -17.97 -14.28 8.93
C ALA A 95 -17.10 -14.92 10.02
N LEU A 96 -16.33 -14.14 10.76
CA LEU A 96 -15.49 -14.61 11.87
C LEU A 96 -16.33 -15.21 13.00
N MET A 97 -17.43 -14.54 13.38
CA MET A 97 -18.36 -15.01 14.41
C MET A 97 -19.02 -16.35 14.02
N SER A 98 -19.31 -16.57 12.75
CA SER A 98 -19.84 -17.84 12.23
C SER A 98 -18.78 -18.91 11.99
N GLY A 99 -17.55 -18.68 12.44
CA GLY A 99 -16.46 -19.65 12.41
C GLY A 99 -15.81 -19.83 11.04
N LYS A 100 -15.81 -18.80 10.18
CA LYS A 100 -15.15 -18.80 8.88
C LYS A 100 -13.85 -18.03 8.93
N HIS A 101 -12.84 -18.44 8.14
CA HIS A 101 -11.65 -17.64 7.90
C HIS A 101 -11.99 -16.42 7.07
N PHE A 102 -11.25 -15.32 7.23
CA PHE A 102 -11.50 -14.09 6.50
C PHE A 102 -10.20 -13.55 5.85
N VAL A 103 -10.26 -13.31 4.55
CA VAL A 103 -9.15 -12.77 3.75
C VAL A 103 -9.65 -11.52 3.05
N THR A 104 -8.87 -10.43 3.03
CA THR A 104 -9.32 -9.18 2.43
C THR A 104 -8.21 -8.45 1.65
N SER A 105 -8.63 -7.75 0.60
CA SER A 105 -7.80 -6.78 -0.13
C SER A 105 -8.08 -5.31 0.28
N ASN A 106 -8.96 -5.09 1.25
CA ASN A 106 -9.50 -3.78 1.61
C ASN A 106 -8.64 -3.07 2.66
N LYS A 107 -7.70 -2.26 2.17
CA LYS A 107 -6.79 -1.50 3.03
C LYS A 107 -7.49 -0.52 3.98
N ALA A 108 -8.62 0.10 3.53
CA ALA A 108 -9.34 1.07 4.35
C ALA A 108 -9.97 0.40 5.58
N MET A 109 -10.65 -0.72 5.37
CA MET A 109 -11.22 -1.52 6.45
C MET A 109 -10.14 -2.02 7.43
N VAL A 110 -9.02 -2.56 6.90
CA VAL A 110 -7.95 -3.08 7.77
C VAL A 110 -7.26 -1.96 8.54
N ALA A 111 -7.04 -0.79 7.94
CA ALA A 111 -6.47 0.36 8.65
C ALA A 111 -7.36 0.86 9.80
N GLU A 112 -8.69 0.79 9.63
CA GLU A 112 -9.65 1.31 10.61
C GLU A 112 -10.10 0.25 11.63
N LYS A 113 -10.35 -0.99 11.20
CA LYS A 113 -10.95 -2.06 12.01
C LYS A 113 -10.07 -3.30 12.15
N GLY A 114 -8.88 -3.29 11.55
CA GLY A 114 -8.04 -4.49 11.46
C GLY A 114 -7.56 -5.01 12.82
N ILE A 115 -7.31 -4.14 13.80
CA ILE A 115 -6.87 -4.54 15.14
C ILE A 115 -7.99 -5.31 15.84
N GLU A 116 -9.20 -4.78 15.80
CA GLU A 116 -10.38 -5.37 16.40
C GLU A 116 -10.76 -6.70 15.72
N LEU A 117 -10.74 -6.74 14.37
CA LEU A 117 -11.02 -7.94 13.60
C LEU A 117 -9.96 -9.02 13.79
N ALA A 118 -8.68 -8.67 13.90
CA ALA A 118 -7.60 -9.61 14.21
C ALA A 118 -7.78 -10.22 15.62
N ALA A 119 -8.19 -9.43 16.60
CA ALA A 119 -8.48 -9.91 17.94
C ALA A 119 -9.67 -10.88 17.94
N LEU A 120 -10.74 -10.55 17.23
CA LEU A 120 -11.91 -11.43 17.08
C LEU A 120 -11.55 -12.73 16.38
N ALA A 121 -10.80 -12.67 15.27
CA ALA A 121 -10.37 -13.87 14.54
C ALA A 121 -9.60 -14.82 15.44
N ARG A 122 -8.69 -14.28 16.25
CA ARG A 122 -7.90 -15.03 17.23
C ARG A 122 -8.78 -15.68 18.30
N GLU A 123 -9.75 -14.94 18.86
CA GLU A 123 -10.73 -15.48 19.81
C GLU A 123 -11.50 -16.68 19.22
N LYS A 124 -11.86 -16.60 17.94
CA LYS A 124 -12.60 -17.66 17.24
C LYS A 124 -11.69 -18.76 16.66
N GLY A 125 -10.37 -18.67 16.81
CA GLY A 125 -9.42 -19.61 16.22
C GLY A 125 -9.46 -19.63 14.69
N LYS A 126 -9.73 -18.47 14.07
CA LYS A 126 -9.83 -18.28 12.61
C LYS A 126 -8.74 -17.35 12.10
N ALA A 127 -8.45 -17.46 10.81
CA ALA A 127 -7.53 -16.56 10.15
C ALA A 127 -8.20 -15.23 9.81
N PHE A 128 -7.45 -14.12 10.01
CA PHE A 128 -7.71 -12.82 9.43
C PHE A 128 -6.46 -12.36 8.69
N LEU A 129 -6.46 -12.49 7.35
CA LEU A 129 -5.30 -12.24 6.50
C LEU A 129 -5.60 -11.14 5.47
N PHE A 130 -4.60 -10.32 5.18
CA PHE A 130 -4.79 -9.13 4.35
C PHE A 130 -3.56 -8.76 3.53
N SER A 131 -2.77 -9.76 3.07
CA SER A 131 -1.59 -9.50 2.20
C SER A 131 -1.94 -8.64 0.98
N ALA A 132 -3.13 -8.85 0.42
CA ALA A 132 -3.63 -8.14 -0.75
C ALA A 132 -3.97 -6.67 -0.50
N ALA A 133 -4.07 -6.23 0.76
CA ALA A 133 -4.37 -4.85 1.12
C ALA A 133 -3.16 -3.89 0.91
N CYS A 134 -1.95 -4.44 0.75
CA CYS A 134 -0.75 -3.63 0.53
C CYS A 134 0.16 -4.28 -0.52
N GLY A 135 0.51 -3.49 -1.55
CA GLY A 135 1.50 -3.89 -2.56
C GLY A 135 0.99 -4.80 -3.68
N GLY A 136 -0.29 -5.16 -3.71
CA GLY A 136 -0.87 -6.02 -4.75
C GLY A 136 -0.07 -7.32 -4.91
N GLY A 137 0.65 -7.49 -6.04
CA GLY A 137 1.50 -8.66 -6.29
C GLY A 137 2.81 -8.67 -5.49
N VAL A 138 3.25 -7.51 -4.97
CA VAL A 138 4.46 -7.39 -4.14
C VAL A 138 4.15 -7.89 -2.72
N PRO A 139 4.78 -9.00 -2.24
CA PRO A 139 4.34 -9.68 -1.02
C PRO A 139 4.88 -9.04 0.27
N ILE A 140 4.75 -7.71 0.43
CA ILE A 140 5.39 -6.99 1.54
C ILE A 140 4.87 -7.44 2.91
N LEU A 141 3.54 -7.46 3.13
CA LEU A 141 2.99 -7.81 4.43
C LEU A 141 3.26 -9.27 4.79
N HIS A 142 3.18 -10.17 3.79
CA HIS A 142 3.53 -11.57 3.98
C HIS A 142 5.00 -11.72 4.40
N ASN A 143 5.93 -11.08 3.68
CA ASN A 143 7.35 -11.16 4.01
C ASN A 143 7.66 -10.54 5.38
N LEU A 144 7.06 -9.39 5.71
CA LEU A 144 7.20 -8.79 7.04
C LEU A 144 6.70 -9.74 8.15
N SER A 145 5.53 -10.35 7.98
CA SER A 145 4.97 -11.29 8.98
C SER A 145 5.86 -12.52 9.23
N MET A 146 6.67 -12.88 8.24
CA MET A 146 7.67 -13.94 8.39
C MET A 146 8.99 -13.43 8.94
N ALA A 147 9.46 -12.28 8.47
CA ALA A 147 10.74 -11.69 8.88
C ALA A 147 10.78 -11.37 10.38
N VAL A 148 9.70 -10.81 10.93
CA VAL A 148 9.60 -10.49 12.36
C VAL A 148 9.70 -11.69 13.31
N LYS A 149 9.57 -12.91 12.78
CA LYS A 149 9.74 -14.15 13.56
C LYS A 149 11.21 -14.49 13.80
N SER A 150 12.12 -13.90 13.04
CA SER A 150 13.54 -14.23 13.05
C SER A 150 14.48 -13.02 13.15
N ASP A 151 13.96 -11.81 12.93
CA ASP A 151 14.77 -10.58 12.94
C ASP A 151 13.95 -9.39 13.46
N SER A 152 14.64 -8.37 13.94
CA SER A 152 14.05 -7.08 14.32
C SER A 152 14.04 -6.17 13.11
N ILE A 153 12.87 -5.71 12.70
CA ILE A 153 12.74 -4.76 11.58
C ILE A 153 12.97 -3.34 12.10
N THR A 154 13.93 -2.63 11.53
CA THR A 154 14.31 -1.28 11.96
C THR A 154 13.66 -0.19 11.09
N GLY A 155 13.32 -0.50 9.84
CA GLY A 155 12.69 0.45 8.93
C GLY A 155 11.97 -0.22 7.77
N ILE A 156 10.96 0.45 7.27
CA ILE A 156 10.19 0.05 6.08
C ILE A 156 9.99 1.32 5.24
N ARG A 157 10.23 1.22 3.94
CA ARG A 157 10.02 2.35 3.03
C ARG A 157 9.70 1.88 1.63
N GLY A 158 9.04 2.72 0.85
CA GLY A 158 8.87 2.37 -0.56
C GLY A 158 7.89 3.20 -1.34
N ILE A 159 7.94 2.97 -2.65
CA ILE A 159 6.96 3.44 -3.63
C ILE A 159 5.77 2.49 -3.54
N LEU A 160 4.72 2.91 -2.81
CA LEU A 160 3.54 2.09 -2.52
C LEU A 160 2.32 2.43 -3.41
N ASN A 161 2.44 3.44 -4.27
CA ASN A 161 1.36 3.86 -5.15
C ASN A 161 1.84 3.97 -6.61
N GLY A 162 1.24 3.17 -7.50
CA GLY A 162 1.59 3.12 -8.91
C GLY A 162 1.14 4.33 -9.70
N THR A 163 0.01 4.95 -9.34
CA THR A 163 -0.53 6.14 -10.00
C THR A 163 0.42 7.33 -9.84
N THR A 164 0.82 7.63 -8.60
CA THR A 164 1.75 8.72 -8.34
C THR A 164 3.13 8.47 -8.92
N ASN A 165 3.62 7.22 -8.87
CA ASN A 165 4.90 6.89 -9.49
C ASN A 165 4.86 7.08 -11.00
N TYR A 166 3.76 6.70 -11.67
CA TYR A 166 3.58 6.92 -13.10
C TYR A 166 3.59 8.41 -13.45
N ILE A 167 2.84 9.24 -12.71
CA ILE A 167 2.76 10.69 -12.95
C ILE A 167 4.13 11.33 -12.78
N LEU A 168 4.81 11.08 -11.65
CA LEU A 168 6.16 11.62 -11.41
C LEU A 168 7.17 11.15 -12.45
N ASP A 169 7.07 9.90 -12.90
CA ASP A 169 7.94 9.35 -13.94
C ASP A 169 7.70 10.03 -15.30
N ALA A 170 6.45 10.22 -15.73
CA ALA A 170 6.09 10.90 -16.97
C ALA A 170 6.52 12.37 -16.98
N MET A 171 6.28 13.10 -15.87
CA MET A 171 6.72 14.49 -15.73
C MET A 171 8.24 14.65 -15.87
N GLN A 172 9.00 13.71 -15.28
CA GLN A 172 10.46 13.78 -15.27
C GLN A 172 11.11 13.25 -16.54
N SER A 173 10.54 12.23 -17.17
CA SER A 173 11.13 11.54 -18.32
C SER A 173 10.67 12.09 -19.65
N ASP A 174 9.39 12.43 -19.74
CA ASP A 174 8.75 12.84 -20.99
C ASP A 174 8.49 14.36 -21.01
N GLY A 175 8.76 15.05 -19.89
CA GLY A 175 8.59 16.51 -19.76
C GLY A 175 7.13 16.95 -19.72
N MET A 176 6.21 16.05 -19.40
CA MET A 176 4.77 16.36 -19.29
C MET A 176 4.50 17.30 -18.11
N ASP A 177 3.46 18.10 -18.22
CA ASP A 177 2.91 18.78 -17.04
C ASP A 177 2.07 17.79 -16.19
N PHE A 178 1.67 18.26 -15.01
CA PHE A 178 0.92 17.39 -14.06
C PHE A 178 -0.43 16.94 -14.62
N ASP A 179 -1.19 17.85 -15.24
CA ASP A 179 -2.53 17.54 -15.73
C ASP A 179 -2.47 16.60 -16.94
N GLU A 180 -1.49 16.76 -17.81
CA GLU A 180 -1.22 15.89 -18.94
C GLU A 180 -0.84 14.47 -18.47
N ALA A 181 0.08 14.36 -17.53
CA ALA A 181 0.50 13.08 -16.95
C ALA A 181 -0.66 12.37 -16.23
N LEU A 182 -1.50 13.12 -15.49
CA LEU A 182 -2.69 12.58 -14.83
C LEU A 182 -3.74 12.11 -15.86
N ALA A 183 -3.98 12.88 -16.91
CA ALA A 183 -4.91 12.49 -17.98
C ALA A 183 -4.45 11.19 -18.66
N GLN A 184 -3.16 11.06 -18.92
CA GLN A 184 -2.58 9.85 -19.49
C GLN A 184 -2.68 8.66 -18.52
N ALA A 185 -2.44 8.86 -17.22
CA ALA A 185 -2.61 7.83 -16.19
C ALA A 185 -4.06 7.30 -16.15
N LYS A 186 -5.07 8.21 -16.28
CA LYS A 186 -6.49 7.83 -16.37
C LYS A 186 -6.79 7.04 -17.65
N ALA A 187 -6.28 7.47 -18.80
CA ALA A 187 -6.47 6.79 -20.07
C ALA A 187 -5.88 5.37 -20.09
N LEU A 188 -4.77 5.15 -19.37
CA LEU A 188 -4.13 3.85 -19.21
C LEU A 188 -4.75 2.97 -18.12
N GLY A 189 -5.74 3.50 -17.37
CA GLY A 189 -6.37 2.79 -16.25
C GLY A 189 -5.51 2.68 -14.99
N TYR A 190 -4.48 3.51 -14.85
CA TYR A 190 -3.64 3.58 -13.64
C TYR A 190 -4.25 4.49 -12.58
N ALA A 191 -5.07 5.46 -12.98
CA ALA A 191 -5.82 6.34 -12.09
C ALA A 191 -7.32 6.13 -12.27
N GLU A 192 -8.07 6.10 -11.17
CA GLU A 192 -9.52 6.09 -11.16
C GLU A 192 -10.09 7.48 -11.50
N ALA A 193 -11.43 7.58 -11.62
CA ALA A 193 -12.10 8.85 -11.86
C ALA A 193 -11.78 9.89 -10.78
N ASP A 194 -11.81 9.48 -9.51
CA ASP A 194 -11.33 10.26 -8.37
C ASP A 194 -10.00 9.70 -7.84
N PRO A 195 -8.86 10.28 -8.24
CA PRO A 195 -7.54 9.84 -7.79
C PRO A 195 -7.05 10.56 -6.52
N SER A 196 -7.92 11.26 -5.80
CA SER A 196 -7.55 12.13 -4.68
C SER A 196 -6.75 11.42 -3.59
N ALA A 197 -7.12 10.18 -3.26
CA ALA A 197 -6.41 9.37 -2.26
C ALA A 197 -4.99 9.00 -2.71
N ASP A 198 -4.77 8.79 -4.02
CA ASP A 198 -3.47 8.53 -4.59
C ASP A 198 -2.61 9.80 -4.54
N LEU A 199 -3.12 10.89 -5.13
CA LEU A 199 -2.39 12.14 -5.32
C LEU A 199 -2.05 12.83 -4.00
N SER A 200 -2.90 12.70 -2.98
CA SER A 200 -2.65 13.23 -1.63
C SER A 200 -1.65 12.41 -0.81
N GLY A 201 -1.26 11.21 -1.26
CA GLY A 201 -0.40 10.29 -0.51
C GLY A 201 -1.16 9.41 0.50
N MET A 202 -2.47 9.59 0.69
CA MET A 202 -3.25 8.84 1.67
C MET A 202 -3.33 7.34 1.38
N ASP A 203 -3.33 6.93 0.10
CA ASP A 203 -3.25 5.51 -0.27
C ASP A 203 -1.93 4.89 0.22
N SER A 204 -0.80 5.56 -0.04
CA SER A 204 0.52 5.13 0.43
C SER A 204 0.61 5.12 1.96
N PHE A 205 0.00 6.12 2.63
CA PHE A 205 -0.04 6.20 4.08
C PHE A 205 -0.81 5.03 4.71
N ARG A 206 -2.00 4.71 4.21
CA ARG A 206 -2.75 3.54 4.69
C ARG A 206 -1.94 2.25 4.57
N LYS A 207 -1.20 2.09 3.46
CA LYS A 207 -0.37 0.90 3.24
C LYS A 207 0.81 0.80 4.22
N ILE A 208 1.50 1.92 4.50
CA ILE A 208 2.61 1.89 5.45
C ILE A 208 2.11 1.68 6.89
N LEU A 209 0.91 2.16 7.24
CA LEU A 209 0.29 1.85 8.54
C LEU A 209 0.11 0.34 8.75
N LEU A 210 -0.36 -0.37 7.71
CA LEU A 210 -0.51 -1.83 7.76
C LEU A 210 0.85 -2.53 7.91
N ALA A 211 1.87 -2.04 7.20
CA ALA A 211 3.22 -2.56 7.32
C ALA A 211 3.80 -2.35 8.73
N CYS A 212 3.60 -1.17 9.33
CA CYS A 212 3.98 -0.88 10.72
C CYS A 212 3.22 -1.78 11.72
N ALA A 213 1.90 -1.96 11.53
CA ALA A 213 1.11 -2.84 12.38
C ALA A 213 1.64 -4.28 12.37
N VAL A 214 2.01 -4.79 11.18
CA VAL A 214 2.57 -6.14 11.01
C VAL A 214 3.98 -6.24 11.59
N ALA A 215 4.83 -5.24 11.32
CA ALA A 215 6.24 -5.31 11.73
C ALA A 215 6.46 -5.01 13.21
N TYR A 216 5.69 -4.10 13.79
CA TYR A 216 5.98 -3.56 15.12
C TYR A 216 4.86 -3.80 16.14
N GLY A 217 3.71 -4.33 15.73
CA GLY A 217 2.53 -4.42 16.59
C GLY A 217 2.00 -3.05 17.03
N ARG A 218 2.32 -2.00 16.27
CA ARG A 218 1.90 -0.62 16.53
C ARG A 218 1.50 0.05 15.23
N GLN A 219 0.35 0.69 15.23
CA GLN A 219 -0.19 1.41 14.08
C GLN A 219 -0.24 2.90 14.38
N PRO A 220 0.65 3.73 13.79
CA PRO A 220 0.53 5.17 13.90
C PRO A 220 -0.85 5.65 13.39
N SER A 221 -1.49 6.58 14.10
CA SER A 221 -2.84 7.05 13.77
C SER A 221 -2.86 8.46 13.18
N SER A 222 -1.77 9.23 13.31
CA SER A 222 -1.70 10.61 12.81
C SER A 222 -1.39 10.68 11.33
N ALA A 223 -2.32 11.21 10.54
CA ALA A 223 -2.12 11.52 9.12
C ALA A 223 -1.57 12.94 8.87
N LYS A 224 -1.04 13.61 9.90
CA LYS A 224 -0.51 14.97 9.75
C LYS A 224 0.74 15.04 8.87
N ASP A 225 1.50 13.96 8.81
CA ASP A 225 2.77 13.90 8.10
C ASP A 225 2.61 13.15 6.76
N VAL A 226 1.56 13.53 6.03
CA VAL A 226 1.29 13.01 4.69
C VAL A 226 1.33 14.17 3.70
N GLU A 227 2.30 14.13 2.81
CA GLU A 227 2.45 15.03 1.67
C GLU A 227 2.26 14.23 0.39
N GLY A 228 1.47 14.78 -0.54
CA GLY A 228 1.23 14.20 -1.85
C GLY A 228 2.11 14.81 -2.94
N ILE A 229 1.61 14.74 -4.18
CA ILE A 229 2.34 15.23 -5.35
C ILE A 229 1.68 16.44 -6.04
N TYR A 230 0.64 17.02 -5.44
CA TYR A 230 -0.10 18.13 -6.06
C TYR A 230 0.74 19.36 -6.35
N GLU A 231 1.73 19.64 -5.50
CA GLU A 231 2.57 20.83 -5.61
C GLU A 231 3.80 20.61 -6.51
N PHE A 232 4.04 19.40 -7.00
CA PHE A 232 5.15 19.10 -7.89
C PHE A 232 4.87 19.60 -9.30
N THR A 233 5.78 20.42 -9.84
CA THR A 233 5.63 21.07 -11.15
C THR A 233 6.65 20.55 -12.17
N ALA A 234 6.39 20.78 -13.45
CA ALA A 234 7.36 20.50 -14.51
C ALA A 234 8.69 21.25 -14.32
N LYS A 235 8.64 22.45 -13.69
CA LYS A 235 9.86 23.19 -13.37
C LYS A 235 10.67 22.53 -12.25
N ASP A 236 10.01 22.01 -11.22
CA ASP A 236 10.69 21.21 -10.19
C ASP A 236 11.39 19.99 -10.82
N ALA A 237 10.69 19.30 -11.74
CA ALA A 237 11.26 18.20 -12.49
C ALA A 237 12.52 18.59 -13.26
N GLN A 238 12.50 19.73 -13.96
CA GLN A 238 13.66 20.23 -14.70
C GLN A 238 14.85 20.56 -13.79
N VAL A 239 14.60 21.25 -12.66
CA VAL A 239 15.66 21.64 -11.71
C VAL A 239 16.31 20.40 -11.10
N ILE A 240 15.51 19.40 -10.69
CA ILE A 240 15.98 18.18 -10.08
C ILE A 240 16.70 17.27 -11.09
N ASN A 241 16.12 17.08 -12.29
CA ASN A 241 16.74 16.30 -13.37
C ASN A 241 18.07 16.93 -13.84
N GLY A 242 18.16 18.26 -13.88
CA GLY A 242 19.40 18.97 -14.23
C GLY A 242 20.57 18.70 -13.28
N ARG A 243 20.27 18.22 -12.09
CA ARG A 243 21.26 17.75 -11.08
C ARG A 243 21.38 16.22 -11.02
N GLY A 244 20.73 15.51 -11.92
CA GLY A 244 20.76 14.04 -11.99
C GLY A 244 19.88 13.36 -10.95
N GLY A 245 18.96 14.07 -10.30
CA GLY A 245 18.02 13.52 -9.32
C GLY A 245 16.75 12.97 -9.97
N ALA A 246 16.00 12.16 -9.24
CA ALA A 246 14.65 11.74 -9.59
C ALA A 246 13.75 11.76 -8.36
N VAL A 247 12.51 12.26 -8.51
CA VAL A 247 11.52 12.33 -7.41
C VAL A 247 10.65 11.08 -7.40
N ARG A 248 10.41 10.53 -6.21
CA ARG A 248 9.42 9.48 -5.95
C ARG A 248 8.59 9.84 -4.72
N LEU A 249 7.33 9.43 -4.68
CA LEU A 249 6.52 9.52 -3.48
C LEU A 249 6.81 8.30 -2.59
N ILE A 250 7.40 8.53 -1.43
CA ILE A 250 7.83 7.48 -0.52
C ILE A 250 6.99 7.47 0.74
N ALA A 251 6.46 6.30 1.07
CA ALA A 251 5.92 6.01 2.38
C ALA A 251 7.02 5.39 3.24
N SER A 252 7.22 5.92 4.43
CA SER A 252 8.25 5.50 5.38
C SER A 252 7.65 5.17 6.73
N GLY A 253 8.13 4.12 7.37
CA GLY A 253 7.78 3.73 8.73
C GLY A 253 8.95 3.06 9.42
N GLY A 254 9.06 3.21 10.73
CA GLY A 254 10.17 2.64 11.47
C GLY A 254 10.07 2.83 12.97
N LEU A 255 11.11 2.39 13.66
CA LEU A 255 11.29 2.54 15.10
C LEU A 255 12.26 3.67 15.37
N ASN A 256 11.92 4.54 16.31
CA ASN A 256 12.82 5.50 16.91
C ASN A 256 13.66 4.86 18.03
N GLU A 257 14.71 5.54 18.45
CA GLU A 257 15.58 5.10 19.55
C GLU A 257 14.82 4.86 20.87
N ASN A 258 13.74 5.61 21.11
CA ASN A 258 12.87 5.43 22.29
C ASN A 258 11.85 4.29 22.11
N GLY A 259 11.87 3.56 20.97
CA GLY A 259 10.95 2.48 20.64
C GLY A 259 9.56 2.93 20.19
N SER A 260 9.32 4.23 19.93
CA SER A 260 8.10 4.69 19.29
C SER A 260 8.11 4.36 17.79
N VAL A 261 6.92 4.11 17.23
CA VAL A 261 6.75 3.81 15.79
C VAL A 261 6.29 5.07 15.07
N TYR A 262 6.99 5.42 14.00
CA TYR A 262 6.60 6.51 13.12
C TYR A 262 6.11 6.01 11.77
N ALA A 263 5.27 6.81 11.11
CA ALA A 263 4.91 6.65 9.69
C ALA A 263 4.63 8.02 9.07
N PHE A 264 5.14 8.24 7.86
CA PHE A 264 4.90 9.44 7.08
C PHE A 264 5.01 9.18 5.58
N VAL A 265 4.54 10.11 4.77
CA VAL A 265 4.62 10.07 3.31
C VAL A 265 5.05 11.42 2.79
N GLU A 266 6.06 11.44 1.93
CA GLU A 266 6.54 12.66 1.29
C GLU A 266 7.23 12.37 -0.05
N PRO A 267 7.35 13.35 -0.94
CA PRO A 267 8.25 13.29 -2.08
C PRO A 267 9.71 13.19 -1.61
N VAL A 268 10.49 12.32 -2.26
CA VAL A 268 11.92 12.11 -1.99
C VAL A 268 12.70 12.20 -3.29
N ILE A 269 13.81 12.91 -3.26
CA ILE A 269 14.77 13.04 -4.36
C ILE A 269 15.87 12.01 -4.19
N PHE A 270 16.04 11.16 -5.18
CA PHE A 270 17.09 10.14 -5.24
C PHE A 270 18.13 10.50 -6.31
N PHE A 271 19.40 10.46 -5.96
CA PHE A 271 20.51 10.62 -6.92
C PHE A 271 21.03 9.27 -7.42
N ASP A 272 20.83 8.22 -6.65
CA ASP A 272 21.18 6.83 -6.99
C ASP A 272 20.14 5.84 -6.42
N GLY A 273 20.47 4.57 -6.38
CA GLY A 273 19.64 3.53 -5.77
C GLY A 273 18.53 2.97 -6.66
N MET A 274 17.84 1.99 -6.10
CA MET A 274 16.80 1.25 -6.80
C MET A 274 15.55 2.10 -7.02
N GLU A 275 15.16 2.89 -6.04
CA GLU A 275 13.97 3.75 -6.07
C GLU A 275 14.03 4.77 -7.22
N LYS A 276 15.21 5.33 -7.49
CA LYS A 276 15.44 6.21 -8.64
C LYS A 276 15.05 5.55 -9.95
N SER A 277 15.36 4.26 -10.09
CA SER A 277 15.19 3.48 -11.32
C SER A 277 13.80 2.91 -11.52
N VAL A 278 12.90 3.04 -10.53
CA VAL A 278 11.53 2.53 -10.63
C VAL A 278 10.72 3.40 -11.59
N ARG A 279 10.26 2.77 -12.68
CA ARG A 279 9.55 3.47 -13.76
C ARG A 279 8.08 3.08 -13.78
N LYS A 280 7.29 3.91 -14.46
CA LYS A 280 5.86 3.68 -14.72
C LYS A 280 5.08 3.46 -13.43
N ASN A 281 4.16 2.48 -13.43
CA ASN A 281 3.26 2.17 -12.32
C ASN A 281 3.78 1.06 -11.39
N PHE A 282 5.08 0.74 -11.44
CA PHE A 282 5.67 -0.26 -10.57
C PHE A 282 5.81 0.24 -9.13
N ASN A 283 5.72 -0.71 -8.20
CA ASN A 283 6.01 -0.49 -6.78
C ASN A 283 7.39 -1.08 -6.45
N CYS A 284 8.05 -0.44 -5.48
CA CYS A 284 9.32 -0.90 -4.92
C CYS A 284 9.25 -0.66 -3.41
N VAL A 285 9.35 -1.71 -2.62
CA VAL A 285 9.22 -1.63 -1.16
C VAL A 285 10.39 -2.34 -0.52
N SER A 286 11.03 -1.66 0.41
CA SER A 286 12.16 -2.20 1.15
C SER A 286 11.86 -2.25 2.65
N TYR A 287 12.41 -3.23 3.35
CA TYR A 287 12.52 -3.23 4.79
C TYR A 287 13.94 -3.59 5.21
N THR A 288 14.35 -3.09 6.36
CA THR A 288 15.69 -3.35 6.92
C THR A 288 15.55 -4.20 8.17
N GLY A 289 16.13 -5.37 8.15
CA GLY A 289 16.33 -6.20 9.33
C GLY A 289 17.66 -5.85 10.01
N GLU A 290 17.69 -5.91 11.34
CA GLU A 290 18.90 -5.65 12.12
C GLU A 290 20.06 -6.58 11.74
N ARG A 291 19.75 -7.84 11.40
CA ARG A 291 20.70 -8.88 11.04
C ARG A 291 20.73 -9.19 9.54
N ALA A 292 19.55 -9.27 8.92
CA ALA A 292 19.43 -9.59 7.50
C ALA A 292 19.80 -8.42 6.57
N GLY A 293 19.82 -7.18 7.11
CA GLY A 293 20.06 -5.98 6.32
C GLY A 293 18.87 -5.60 5.44
N LEU A 294 19.15 -4.92 4.32
CA LEU A 294 18.14 -4.40 3.41
C LEU A 294 17.59 -5.49 2.51
N ILE A 295 16.27 -5.66 2.53
CA ILE A 295 15.51 -6.52 1.61
C ILE A 295 14.60 -5.63 0.77
N THR A 296 14.67 -5.76 -0.55
CA THR A 296 13.85 -4.99 -1.49
C THR A 296 12.99 -5.89 -2.34
N LEU A 297 11.72 -5.55 -2.45
CA LEU A 297 10.71 -6.22 -3.25
C LEU A 297 10.22 -5.28 -4.34
N PHE A 298 10.16 -5.77 -5.56
CA PHE A 298 9.75 -5.00 -6.73
C PHE A 298 8.69 -5.74 -7.54
N GLY A 299 7.69 -5.03 -8.08
CA GLY A 299 6.67 -5.63 -8.90
C GLY A 299 5.45 -4.75 -9.15
N GLN A 300 4.38 -5.35 -9.64
CA GLN A 300 3.10 -4.66 -9.86
C GLN A 300 2.35 -4.48 -8.53
N GLY A 301 2.13 -3.24 -8.14
CA GLY A 301 1.50 -2.86 -6.87
C GLY A 301 -0.03 -2.95 -6.86
N ALA A 302 -0.66 -3.13 -8.03
CA ALA A 302 -2.11 -3.24 -8.21
C ALA A 302 -2.45 -4.05 -9.46
N GLY A 303 -3.74 -4.36 -9.63
CA GLY A 303 -4.26 -5.07 -10.80
C GLY A 303 -4.98 -6.36 -10.43
N ARG A 304 -5.85 -6.83 -11.36
CA ARG A 304 -6.72 -7.99 -11.15
C ARG A 304 -5.96 -9.22 -10.63
N TYR A 305 -5.00 -9.71 -11.39
CA TYR A 305 -4.27 -10.93 -11.06
C TYR A 305 -3.17 -10.74 -10.00
N PRO A 306 -2.42 -9.64 -9.99
CA PRO A 306 -1.48 -9.37 -8.89
C PRO A 306 -2.16 -9.40 -7.52
N THR A 307 -3.29 -8.69 -7.38
CA THR A 307 -4.06 -8.65 -6.11
C THR A 307 -4.70 -10.01 -5.80
N ALA A 308 -5.31 -10.68 -6.80
CA ALA A 308 -5.87 -12.01 -6.60
C ALA A 308 -4.80 -13.06 -6.22
N SER A 309 -3.57 -12.95 -6.74
CA SER A 309 -2.46 -13.81 -6.36
C SER A 309 -2.07 -13.66 -4.89
N ALA A 310 -2.13 -12.42 -4.35
CA ALA A 310 -1.90 -12.20 -2.93
C ALA A 310 -3.00 -12.83 -2.06
N VAL A 311 -4.27 -12.73 -2.48
CA VAL A 311 -5.40 -13.42 -1.82
C VAL A 311 -5.20 -14.94 -1.83
N LEU A 312 -4.80 -15.52 -2.97
CA LEU A 312 -4.54 -16.95 -3.05
C LEU A 312 -3.40 -17.40 -2.14
N ARG A 313 -2.36 -16.59 -2.02
CA ARG A 313 -1.26 -16.85 -1.08
C ARG A 313 -1.77 -16.91 0.36
N ASP A 314 -2.65 -15.99 0.75
CA ASP A 314 -3.28 -16.00 2.07
C ASP A 314 -4.15 -17.26 2.27
N LEU A 315 -5.01 -17.60 1.31
CA LEU A 315 -5.84 -18.83 1.37
C LEU A 315 -4.98 -20.10 1.48
N THR A 316 -3.90 -20.19 0.69
CA THR A 316 -2.95 -21.30 0.76
C THR A 316 -2.23 -21.32 2.12
N GLY A 317 -1.86 -20.14 2.65
CA GLY A 317 -1.28 -20.00 3.98
C GLY A 317 -2.17 -20.54 5.08
N ILE A 318 -3.50 -20.37 4.98
CA ILE A 318 -4.46 -20.95 5.94
C ILE A 318 -4.35 -22.48 5.96
N THR A 319 -4.25 -23.13 4.80
CA THR A 319 -4.09 -24.60 4.74
C THR A 319 -2.77 -25.06 5.34
N ASP A 320 -1.77 -24.21 5.39
CA ASP A 320 -0.45 -24.45 6.00
C ASP A 320 -0.36 -24.01 7.46
N GLY A 321 -1.49 -23.56 8.05
CA GLY A 321 -1.58 -23.16 9.46
C GLY A 321 -1.28 -21.70 9.74
N THR A 322 -1.16 -20.84 8.72
CA THR A 322 -1.02 -19.40 8.91
C THR A 322 -2.38 -18.79 9.25
N LEU A 323 -2.55 -18.35 10.48
CA LEU A 323 -3.81 -17.76 10.96
C LEU A 323 -3.71 -16.26 11.23
N GLU A 324 -2.50 -15.75 11.47
CA GLU A 324 -2.26 -14.39 11.91
C GLU A 324 -1.25 -13.67 11.03
N MET A 325 -1.51 -12.40 10.79
CA MET A 325 -0.58 -11.48 10.16
C MET A 325 -0.23 -10.31 11.07
N MET A 326 -1.18 -9.89 11.89
CA MET A 326 -1.01 -8.82 12.87
C MET A 326 -0.61 -9.40 14.23
N PRO A 327 0.49 -8.91 14.87
CA PRO A 327 0.93 -9.40 16.17
C PRO A 327 -0.11 -9.24 17.27
N HIS A 328 -0.02 -10.09 18.29
CA HIS A 328 -0.81 -9.95 19.51
C HIS A 328 -0.55 -8.61 20.19
N GLY A 329 -1.60 -7.97 20.72
CA GLY A 329 -1.47 -6.71 21.43
C GLY A 329 -1.14 -5.52 20.52
N CYS A 330 -1.39 -5.63 19.21
CA CYS A 330 -1.28 -4.48 18.31
C CYS A 330 -2.17 -3.34 18.79
N VAL A 331 -1.61 -2.12 18.84
CA VAL A 331 -2.29 -0.91 19.33
C VAL A 331 -2.09 0.26 18.39
N ARG A 332 -3.01 1.24 18.44
CA ARG A 332 -2.82 2.55 17.77
C ARG A 332 -1.94 3.44 18.63
N THR A 333 -1.08 4.23 17.97
CA THR A 333 -0.17 5.20 18.62
C THR A 333 -0.31 6.57 17.97
N GLU A 334 -0.22 7.63 18.76
CA GLU A 334 -0.34 9.02 18.26
C GLU A 334 1.00 9.76 18.21
N GLU A 335 2.08 9.11 18.56
CA GLU A 335 3.41 9.70 18.58
C GLU A 335 3.86 10.08 17.16
N ARG A 336 4.53 11.25 17.05
CA ARG A 336 5.05 11.81 15.78
C ARG A 336 6.55 11.88 15.93
N ASN A 337 7.33 11.40 16.29
CA ASN A 337 8.78 11.55 16.39
C ASN A 337 9.46 11.09 15.09
N LEU A 338 9.46 11.95 14.07
CA LEU A 338 9.96 11.59 12.74
C LEU A 338 11.48 11.81 12.62
N PRO A 339 12.16 11.12 11.68
CA PRO A 339 13.60 11.30 11.48
C PRO A 339 13.92 12.69 10.93
N GLN A 340 15.15 13.14 11.18
CA GLN A 340 15.69 14.36 10.57
C GLN A 340 16.10 14.10 9.12
N ARG A 341 15.81 15.08 8.24
CA ARG A 341 16.14 15.04 6.80
C ARG A 341 16.58 16.40 6.30
N ARG A 342 17.31 16.40 5.20
CA ARG A 342 17.50 17.61 4.36
C ARG A 342 16.40 17.67 3.34
N TYR A 343 15.98 18.88 2.99
CA TYR A 343 14.90 19.11 2.06
C TYR A 343 15.31 20.08 0.93
N LEU A 344 14.91 19.75 -0.29
CA LEU A 344 14.72 20.75 -1.31
C LEU A 344 13.38 21.44 -1.03
N VAL A 345 13.39 22.76 -0.97
CA VAL A 345 12.18 23.58 -0.83
C VAL A 345 12.13 24.55 -1.99
N ARG A 346 11.02 24.56 -2.74
CA ARG A 346 10.67 25.63 -3.68
C ARG A 346 9.70 26.58 -3.01
N CYS A 347 10.04 27.86 -2.97
CA CYS A 347 9.20 28.91 -2.40
C CYS A 347 9.50 30.27 -3.07
N ASP A 348 8.70 31.28 -2.75
CA ASP A 348 9.03 32.65 -3.11
C ASP A 348 10.29 33.11 -2.36
N SER A 349 11.10 33.95 -2.98
CA SER A 349 12.43 34.37 -2.46
C SER A 349 12.34 35.11 -1.12
N ASP A 350 11.25 35.83 -0.85
CA ASP A 350 11.00 36.52 0.42
C ASP A 350 10.76 35.53 1.59
N MET A 351 10.40 34.28 1.29
CA MET A 351 10.17 33.23 2.29
C MET A 351 11.40 32.35 2.54
N ALA A 352 12.45 32.44 1.73
CA ALA A 352 13.62 31.57 1.86
C ALA A 352 14.24 31.62 3.27
N SER A 353 14.22 32.80 3.91
CA SER A 353 14.71 32.98 5.29
C SER A 353 13.91 32.22 6.37
N ARG A 354 12.70 31.75 6.06
CA ARG A 354 11.89 30.89 6.96
C ARG A 354 12.42 29.47 7.05
N PHE A 355 13.26 29.06 6.10
CA PHE A 355 13.89 27.75 6.06
C PHE A 355 15.39 27.91 6.35
N SER A 356 15.96 27.05 7.15
CA SER A 356 17.41 27.05 7.45
C SER A 356 18.19 26.58 6.22
N ALA A 357 18.26 27.45 5.19
CA ALA A 357 18.86 27.13 3.90
C ALA A 357 20.39 27.10 3.99
N THR A 358 21.00 26.05 3.44
CA THR A 358 22.47 25.89 3.32
C THR A 358 22.97 26.12 1.90
N GLU A 359 22.12 25.92 0.90
CA GLU A 359 22.47 26.02 -0.52
C GLU A 359 21.27 26.51 -1.33
N GLU A 360 21.51 27.35 -2.35
CA GLU A 360 20.53 27.68 -3.38
C GLU A 360 20.81 26.85 -4.63
N TRP A 361 19.86 25.98 -5.01
CA TRP A 361 20.02 25.15 -6.19
C TRP A 361 19.64 25.87 -7.48
N HIS A 362 18.63 26.71 -7.42
CA HIS A 362 18.13 27.42 -8.59
C HIS A 362 17.34 28.67 -8.17
N ARG A 363 17.32 29.67 -9.05
CA ARG A 363 16.49 30.87 -8.92
C ARG A 363 15.91 31.24 -10.27
N GLU A 364 14.62 31.55 -10.27
CA GLU A 364 13.95 32.07 -11.45
C GLU A 364 12.92 33.12 -11.03
N ALA A 365 13.12 34.36 -11.46
CA ALA A 365 12.36 35.52 -10.99
C ALA A 365 12.30 35.58 -9.46
N ASP A 366 11.10 35.56 -8.89
CA ASP A 366 10.87 35.59 -7.45
C ASP A 366 10.82 34.21 -6.77
N THR A 367 11.03 33.12 -7.52
CA THR A 367 11.01 31.76 -7.01
C THR A 367 12.42 31.21 -6.80
N VAL A 368 12.65 30.53 -5.68
CA VAL A 368 13.92 29.89 -5.35
C VAL A 368 13.73 28.42 -5.01
N TRP A 369 14.75 27.62 -5.33
CA TRP A 369 14.90 26.22 -4.91
C TRP A 369 16.12 26.16 -3.98
N ILE A 370 15.89 25.88 -2.73
CA ILE A 370 16.90 25.89 -1.67
C ILE A 370 17.00 24.53 -0.99
N ILE A 371 18.21 24.18 -0.53
CA ILE A 371 18.44 23.01 0.33
C ILE A 371 18.54 23.47 1.77
N THR A 372 17.84 22.76 2.66
CA THR A 372 17.86 23.04 4.10
C THR A 372 18.98 22.29 4.82
N ASP A 373 19.25 22.70 6.05
CA ASP A 373 19.91 21.83 7.04
C ASP A 373 19.05 20.61 7.38
N LEU A 374 19.57 19.72 8.22
CA LEU A 374 18.80 18.64 8.80
C LEU A 374 17.67 19.21 9.66
N VAL A 375 16.45 18.84 9.35
CA VAL A 375 15.22 19.29 10.02
C VAL A 375 14.38 18.06 10.34
N PRO A 376 13.77 17.96 11.55
CA PRO A 376 12.78 16.91 11.82
C PRO A 376 11.66 16.94 10.79
N ALA A 377 11.27 15.78 10.24
CA ALA A 377 10.29 15.74 9.16
C ALA A 377 8.94 16.33 9.60
N GLU A 378 8.51 16.10 10.86
CA GLU A 378 7.29 16.70 11.40
C GLU A 378 7.34 18.25 11.42
N GLU A 379 8.51 18.85 11.69
CA GLU A 379 8.68 20.31 11.65
C GLU A 379 8.53 20.84 10.22
N MET A 380 9.11 20.15 9.23
CA MET A 380 8.97 20.54 7.82
C MET A 380 7.51 20.48 7.38
N HIS A 381 6.82 19.36 7.65
CA HIS A 381 5.40 19.21 7.33
C HIS A 381 4.52 20.28 7.99
N ASP A 382 4.74 20.57 9.28
CA ASP A 382 3.97 21.59 10.00
C ASP A 382 4.25 23.00 9.48
N LYS A 383 5.51 23.32 9.17
CA LYS A 383 5.95 24.60 8.62
C LYS A 383 5.31 24.86 7.24
N VAL A 384 5.41 23.88 6.33
CA VAL A 384 4.83 24.00 4.99
C VAL A 384 3.30 24.13 5.07
N ARG A 385 2.65 23.36 5.92
CA ARG A 385 1.21 23.46 6.14
C ARG A 385 0.81 24.86 6.64
N SER A 386 1.60 25.45 7.53
CA SER A 386 1.36 26.82 8.00
C SER A 386 1.48 27.85 6.89
N ILE A 387 2.52 27.74 6.07
CA ILE A 387 2.78 28.66 4.94
C ILE A 387 1.65 28.57 3.90
N ARG A 388 1.18 27.37 3.58
CA ARG A 388 0.05 27.18 2.66
C ARG A 388 -1.25 27.77 3.18
N LYS A 389 -1.50 27.77 4.50
CA LYS A 389 -2.65 28.47 5.12
C LYS A 389 -2.57 29.99 4.96
N GLU A 390 -1.38 30.55 4.78
CA GLU A 390 -1.16 31.96 4.44
C GLU A 390 -1.44 32.26 2.95
N GLY A 391 -1.85 31.25 2.14
CA GLY A 391 -2.11 31.37 0.71
C GLY A 391 -0.86 31.35 -0.16
N ARG A 392 0.28 30.89 0.38
CA ARG A 392 1.57 30.83 -0.34
C ARG A 392 1.83 29.44 -0.89
N ASN A 393 2.38 29.37 -2.11
CA ASN A 393 2.73 28.09 -2.73
C ASN A 393 4.14 27.66 -2.29
N VAL A 394 4.24 26.44 -1.77
CA VAL A 394 5.50 25.81 -1.34
C VAL A 394 5.47 24.32 -1.73
N PHE A 395 6.50 23.90 -2.43
CA PHE A 395 6.81 22.48 -2.63
C PHE A 395 8.03 22.10 -1.78
N PHE A 396 8.06 20.88 -1.26
CA PHE A 396 9.23 20.30 -0.62
C PHE A 396 9.39 18.82 -0.96
N ALA A 397 10.64 18.37 -0.95
CA ALA A 397 10.99 16.96 -1.09
C ALA A 397 12.25 16.68 -0.26
N SER A 398 12.29 15.58 0.49
CA SER A 398 13.55 15.21 1.15
C SER A 398 14.60 14.75 0.13
N VAL A 399 15.87 14.82 0.52
CA VAL A 399 17.02 14.59 -0.37
C VAL A 399 17.84 13.40 0.15
N GLU A 400 18.04 12.40 -0.73
CA GLU A 400 18.82 11.17 -0.44
C GLU A 400 19.82 10.83 -1.55
#